data_3fa2e313bca7e45cc8be5bdb814e1f4f
#
_entry.id   3fa2e313bca7e45cc8be5bdb814e1f4f
#
_cell.length_a   1.000
_cell.length_b   1.000
_cell.length_c   1.000
_cell.angle_alpha   90.00
_cell.angle_beta   90.00
_cell.angle_gamma   90.00
#
_symmetry.space_group_name_H-M   'P 1'
#
loop_
_entity.id
_entity.type
_entity.pdbx_description
1 polymer ?
#
loop_
_entity_poly.entity_id
_entity_poly.type
_entity_poly.pdbx_seq_one_letter_code
_entity_poly.pdbx_strand_id
1 'polypeptide(L)'
;NHYQTYTGITDKDRALTIREMANLYKIENPRKKFVSSFKTPGHVPLLIASKGLLSQRQGHTEMSIYLAKVAGLTPVTAICEMMDAESYSAMSIEKAERYAKQNAIPLIDGRELVEYAKVH
;
A
#
# COMPACT_ATOMS: atom_id res chain seq x y z
N ASN A 1 -9.25 -5.54 -11.44
CA ASN A 1 -9.29 -4.30 -12.23
C ASN A 1 -10.65 -3.60 -12.06
N HIS A 2 -10.68 -2.26 -12.08
CA HIS A 2 -11.94 -1.52 -12.18
C HIS A 2 -12.55 -1.67 -13.58
N TYR A 3 -13.87 -1.69 -13.70
CA TYR A 3 -14.55 -1.91 -14.99
C TYR A 3 -14.22 -0.85 -16.06
N GLN A 4 -13.87 0.37 -15.67
CA GLN A 4 -13.52 1.47 -16.59
C GLN A 4 -12.08 1.41 -17.09
N THR A 5 -11.28 0.42 -16.68
CA THR A 5 -9.95 0.20 -17.23
C THR A 5 -10.03 -0.49 -18.59
N TYR A 6 -9.05 -0.23 -19.47
CA TYR A 6 -8.93 -0.94 -20.74
C TYR A 6 -8.30 -2.34 -20.50
N THR A 7 -6.98 -2.41 -20.40
CA THR A 7 -6.28 -3.68 -20.10
C THR A 7 -6.15 -3.93 -18.59
N GLY A 8 -6.14 -2.89 -17.77
CA GLY A 8 -5.89 -2.93 -16.35
C GLY A 8 -4.42 -2.98 -15.94
N ILE A 9 -3.48 -3.07 -16.92
CA ILE A 9 -2.05 -3.25 -16.64
C ILE A 9 -1.27 -1.95 -16.70
N THR A 10 -1.72 -0.95 -17.47
CA THR A 10 -1.02 0.33 -17.56
C THR A 10 -1.03 1.07 -16.21
N ASP A 11 -0.07 1.98 -16.01
CA ASP A 11 -0.04 2.79 -14.79
C ASP A 11 -1.34 3.57 -14.59
N LYS A 12 -1.91 4.11 -15.65
CA LYS A 12 -3.20 4.80 -15.62
C LYS A 12 -4.33 3.88 -15.15
N ASP A 13 -4.40 2.66 -15.66
CA ASP A 13 -5.42 1.69 -15.31
C ASP A 13 -5.26 1.19 -13.87
N ARG A 14 -4.01 0.91 -13.45
CA ARG A 14 -3.72 0.50 -12.06
C ARG A 14 -4.02 1.63 -11.09
N ALA A 15 -3.62 2.85 -11.40
CA ALA A 15 -3.93 4.02 -10.59
C ALA A 15 -5.45 4.25 -10.45
N LEU A 16 -6.22 4.10 -11.54
CA LEU A 16 -7.68 4.14 -11.47
C LEU A 16 -8.22 3.05 -10.54
N THR A 17 -7.77 1.81 -10.70
CA THR A 17 -8.21 0.68 -9.86
C THR A 17 -7.93 0.93 -8.37
N ILE A 18 -6.73 1.41 -8.02
CA ILE A 18 -6.32 1.71 -6.65
C ILE A 18 -7.17 2.85 -6.07
N ARG A 19 -7.36 3.93 -6.82
CA ARG A 19 -8.15 5.08 -6.38
C ARG A 19 -9.61 4.70 -6.14
N GLU A 20 -10.21 3.95 -7.05
CA GLU A 20 -11.60 3.50 -6.89
C GLU A 20 -11.75 2.49 -5.75
N MET A 21 -10.71 1.69 -5.46
CA MET A 21 -10.67 0.86 -4.26
C MET A 21 -10.66 1.71 -2.98
N ALA A 22 -9.85 2.77 -2.93
CA ALA A 22 -9.84 3.69 -1.81
C ALA A 22 -11.18 4.42 -1.61
N ASN A 23 -11.88 4.74 -2.69
CA ASN A 23 -13.20 5.35 -2.63
C ASN A 23 -14.25 4.45 -1.98
N LEU A 24 -14.10 3.11 -2.05
CA LEU A 24 -15.01 2.18 -1.36
C LEU A 24 -15.05 2.40 0.17
N TYR A 25 -13.94 2.86 0.75
CA TYR A 25 -13.86 3.13 2.18
C TYR A 25 -14.82 4.24 2.66
N LYS A 26 -15.22 5.12 1.73
CA LYS A 26 -16.03 6.30 2.02
C LYS A 26 -17.53 6.11 1.80
N ILE A 27 -17.96 4.93 1.33
CA ILE A 27 -19.34 4.68 0.96
C ILE A 27 -20.05 3.73 1.93
N GLU A 28 -21.34 3.91 2.08
CA GLU A 28 -22.17 3.18 3.05
C GLU A 28 -22.29 1.68 2.73
N ASN A 29 -22.34 1.31 1.45
CA ASN A 29 -22.45 -0.08 1.02
C ASN A 29 -21.29 -0.50 0.09
N PRO A 30 -20.06 -0.66 0.64
CA PRO A 30 -18.86 -0.92 -0.15
C PRO A 30 -18.92 -2.26 -0.89
N ARG A 31 -19.55 -3.29 -0.29
CA ARG A 31 -19.64 -4.62 -0.89
C ARG A 31 -20.41 -4.61 -2.21
N LYS A 32 -21.57 -3.99 -2.23
CA LYS A 32 -22.39 -3.89 -3.45
C LYS A 32 -21.64 -3.13 -4.54
N LYS A 33 -21.03 -2.00 -4.17
CA LYS A 33 -20.25 -1.20 -5.11
C LYS A 33 -19.02 -1.94 -5.63
N PHE A 34 -18.30 -2.67 -4.76
CA PHE A 34 -17.16 -3.49 -5.16
C PHE A 34 -17.56 -4.51 -6.24
N VAL A 35 -18.60 -5.32 -5.98
CA VAL A 35 -19.07 -6.35 -6.90
C VAL A 35 -19.49 -5.76 -8.25
N SER A 36 -20.13 -4.57 -8.26
CA SER A 36 -20.58 -3.93 -9.49
C SER A 36 -19.51 -3.14 -10.24
N SER A 37 -18.38 -2.83 -9.61
CA SER A 37 -17.37 -1.94 -10.19
C SER A 37 -16.04 -2.60 -10.51
N PHE A 38 -15.80 -3.81 -10.00
CA PHE A 38 -14.52 -4.48 -10.18
C PHE A 38 -14.68 -5.86 -10.79
N LYS A 39 -13.71 -6.25 -11.59
CA LYS A 39 -13.59 -7.57 -12.19
C LYS A 39 -12.32 -8.28 -11.70
N THR A 40 -12.39 -9.60 -11.61
CA THR A 40 -11.26 -10.47 -11.25
C THR A 40 -11.15 -11.60 -12.29
N PRO A 41 -9.95 -12.12 -12.58
CA PRO A 41 -8.65 -11.65 -12.07
C PRO A 41 -8.27 -10.26 -12.56
N GLY A 42 -7.23 -9.66 -11.95
CA GLY A 42 -6.76 -8.30 -12.28
C GLY A 42 -5.26 -8.13 -12.09
N HIS A 43 -4.77 -6.90 -12.27
CA HIS A 43 -3.34 -6.56 -12.23
C HIS A 43 -2.94 -5.77 -10.96
N VAL A 44 -3.85 -5.64 -10.01
CA VAL A 44 -3.60 -5.02 -8.71
C VAL A 44 -3.89 -6.06 -7.63
N PRO A 45 -2.87 -6.75 -7.11
CA PRO A 45 -3.03 -7.66 -5.98
C PRO A 45 -3.54 -6.91 -4.75
N LEU A 46 -4.50 -7.50 -4.04
CA LEU A 46 -5.06 -6.92 -2.82
C LEU A 46 -4.51 -7.65 -1.60
N LEU A 47 -3.93 -6.90 -0.67
CA LEU A 47 -3.49 -7.36 0.63
C LEU A 47 -4.43 -6.80 1.70
N ILE A 48 -4.77 -7.61 2.67
CA ILE A 48 -5.64 -7.22 3.79
C ILE A 48 -4.80 -7.20 5.06
N ALA A 49 -4.69 -6.03 5.67
CA ALA A 49 -4.02 -5.89 6.95
C ALA A 49 -4.77 -6.62 8.07
N SER A 50 -4.03 -7.12 9.04
CA SER A 50 -4.59 -7.70 10.25
C SER A 50 -5.46 -6.68 10.99
N LYS A 51 -6.56 -7.13 11.62
CA LYS A 51 -7.49 -6.22 12.32
C LYS A 51 -6.81 -5.41 13.43
N GLY A 52 -5.87 -6.02 14.15
CA GLY A 52 -5.09 -5.37 15.20
C GLY A 52 -3.89 -4.57 14.70
N LEU A 53 -3.68 -4.47 13.38
CA LEU A 53 -2.52 -3.81 12.78
C LEU A 53 -1.20 -4.23 13.46
N LEU A 54 -0.37 -3.26 13.88
CA LEU A 54 0.95 -3.50 14.46
C LEU A 54 0.94 -4.24 15.80
N SER A 55 -0.19 -4.27 16.51
CA SER A 55 -0.35 -5.08 17.73
C SER A 55 -0.51 -6.57 17.44
N GLN A 56 -0.91 -6.93 16.22
CA GLN A 56 -1.13 -8.32 15.82
C GLN A 56 -0.07 -8.83 14.84
N ARG A 57 0.35 -7.99 13.89
CA ARG A 57 1.35 -8.34 12.88
C ARG A 57 2.19 -7.12 12.50
N GLN A 58 3.51 -7.27 12.54
CA GLN A 58 4.47 -6.20 12.23
C GLN A 58 5.01 -6.33 10.80
N GLY A 59 4.10 -6.43 9.82
CA GLY A 59 4.45 -6.50 8.39
C GLY A 59 4.30 -5.16 7.68
N HIS A 60 4.88 -5.04 6.47
CA HIS A 60 4.79 -3.82 5.65
C HIS A 60 3.35 -3.42 5.34
N THR A 61 2.44 -4.39 5.18
CA THR A 61 1.01 -4.13 4.98
C THR A 61 0.41 -3.39 6.17
N GLU A 62 0.65 -3.88 7.40
CA GLU A 62 0.17 -3.27 8.63
C GLU A 62 0.82 -1.91 8.87
N MET A 63 2.13 -1.79 8.62
CA MET A 63 2.88 -0.54 8.76
C MET A 63 2.32 0.56 7.85
N SER A 64 2.10 0.25 6.57
CA SER A 64 1.59 1.22 5.60
C SER A 64 0.16 1.67 5.92
N ILE A 65 -0.71 0.77 6.37
CA ILE A 65 -2.07 1.10 6.80
C ILE A 65 -2.06 1.90 8.10
N TYR A 66 -1.18 1.57 9.04
CA TYR A 66 -1.03 2.33 10.28
C TYR A 66 -0.58 3.77 10.01
N LEU A 67 0.44 3.96 9.15
CA LEU A 67 0.89 5.29 8.73
C LEU A 67 -0.22 6.11 8.09
N ALA A 68 -1.01 5.51 7.19
CA ALA A 68 -2.14 6.20 6.57
C ALA A 68 -3.17 6.67 7.62
N LYS A 69 -3.47 5.82 8.62
CA LYS A 69 -4.39 6.17 9.71
C LYS A 69 -3.87 7.31 10.57
N VAL A 70 -2.61 7.25 11.00
CA VAL A 70 -1.98 8.31 11.82
C VAL A 70 -1.95 9.63 11.07
N ALA A 71 -1.73 9.59 9.75
CA ALA A 71 -1.77 10.77 8.89
C ALA A 71 -3.20 11.27 8.59
N GLY A 72 -4.25 10.65 9.13
CA GLY A 72 -5.65 11.03 8.84
C GLY A 72 -6.09 10.74 7.41
N LEU A 73 -5.40 9.86 6.71
CA LEU A 73 -5.68 9.49 5.33
C LEU A 73 -6.58 8.24 5.26
N THR A 74 -7.20 8.04 4.09
CA THR A 74 -7.90 6.77 3.81
C THR A 74 -6.92 5.61 3.93
N PRO A 75 -7.22 4.56 4.75
CA PRO A 75 -6.27 3.47 5.00
C PRO A 75 -6.25 2.44 3.85
N VAL A 76 -5.93 2.93 2.67
CA VAL A 76 -5.70 2.18 1.44
C VAL A 76 -4.40 2.69 0.83
N THR A 77 -3.38 1.85 0.79
CA THR A 77 -2.03 2.20 0.37
C THR A 77 -1.55 1.28 -0.75
N ALA A 78 -0.70 1.79 -1.61
CA ALA A 78 0.06 0.97 -2.55
C ALA A 78 1.48 0.78 -1.99
N ILE A 79 1.97 -0.44 -2.01
CA ILE A 79 3.33 -0.79 -1.58
C ILE A 79 4.07 -1.48 -2.72
N CYS A 80 5.39 -1.31 -2.74
CA CYS A 80 6.27 -1.93 -3.72
C CYS A 80 7.62 -2.22 -3.05
N GLU A 81 8.16 -3.40 -3.29
CA GLU A 81 9.49 -3.78 -2.83
C GLU A 81 10.56 -3.05 -3.65
N MET A 82 11.63 -2.61 -2.97
CA MET A 82 12.80 -2.05 -3.64
C MET A 82 13.75 -3.17 -4.08
N MET A 83 13.84 -3.37 -5.38
CA MET A 83 14.72 -4.37 -5.99
C MET A 83 16.05 -3.75 -6.44
N ASP A 84 17.13 -4.50 -6.29
CA ASP A 84 18.45 -4.11 -6.78
C ASP A 84 18.61 -4.58 -8.24
N ALA A 85 18.78 -3.63 -9.16
CA ALA A 85 18.93 -3.91 -10.59
C ALA A 85 20.26 -4.62 -10.95
N GLU A 86 21.27 -4.60 -10.09
CA GLU A 86 22.56 -5.24 -10.31
C GLU A 86 22.57 -6.69 -9.84
N SER A 87 22.01 -6.94 -8.64
CA SER A 87 22.01 -8.27 -8.03
C SER A 87 20.73 -9.06 -8.27
N TYR A 88 19.68 -8.42 -8.79
CA TYR A 88 18.35 -8.99 -8.98
C TYR A 88 17.70 -9.51 -7.68
N SER A 89 18.15 -9.01 -6.54
CA SER A 89 17.65 -9.35 -5.21
C SER A 89 16.99 -8.14 -4.53
N ALA A 90 16.53 -8.30 -3.30
CA ALA A 90 16.07 -7.17 -2.51
C ALA A 90 17.20 -6.15 -2.32
N MET A 91 16.89 -4.86 -2.44
CA MET A 91 17.86 -3.79 -2.26
C MET A 91 18.38 -3.77 -0.82
N SER A 92 19.72 -3.61 -0.64
CA SER A 92 20.30 -3.47 0.69
C SER A 92 19.85 -2.17 1.37
N ILE A 93 19.89 -2.15 2.69
CA ILE A 93 19.52 -0.96 3.49
C ILE A 93 20.37 0.24 3.08
N GLU A 94 21.66 0.08 2.92
CA GLU A 94 22.59 1.17 2.56
C GLU A 94 22.32 1.73 1.16
N LYS A 95 21.90 0.88 0.21
CA LYS A 95 21.49 1.34 -1.13
C LYS A 95 20.14 2.07 -1.05
N ALA A 96 19.18 1.55 -0.26
CA ALA A 96 17.88 2.17 -0.04
C ALA A 96 17.99 3.54 0.63
N GLU A 97 18.84 3.69 1.66
CA GLU A 97 19.12 4.96 2.33
C GLU A 97 19.71 6.00 1.37
N ARG A 98 20.69 5.60 0.56
CA ARG A 98 21.26 6.49 -0.47
C ARG A 98 20.21 6.93 -1.48
N TYR A 99 19.41 6.00 -1.95
CA TYR A 99 18.34 6.28 -2.91
C TYR A 99 17.31 7.25 -2.32
N ALA A 100 16.85 7.00 -1.10
CA ALA A 100 15.90 7.86 -0.40
C ALA A 100 16.46 9.29 -0.23
N LYS A 101 17.72 9.42 0.21
CA LYS A 101 18.40 10.69 0.35
C LYS A 101 18.55 11.45 -0.96
N GLN A 102 18.96 10.78 -2.03
CA GLN A 102 19.13 11.36 -3.36
C GLN A 102 17.83 11.88 -3.97
N ASN A 103 16.71 11.22 -3.65
CA ASN A 103 15.40 11.53 -4.20
C ASN A 103 14.48 12.28 -3.22
N ALA A 104 14.99 12.72 -2.08
CA ALA A 104 14.23 13.40 -1.02
C ALA A 104 12.98 12.61 -0.58
N ILE A 105 13.12 11.28 -0.49
CA ILE A 105 12.06 10.38 -0.03
C ILE A 105 12.23 10.13 1.46
N PRO A 106 11.19 10.28 2.30
CA PRO A 106 11.25 9.90 3.70
C PRO A 106 11.57 8.42 3.87
N LEU A 107 12.48 8.09 4.77
CA LEU A 107 12.79 6.72 5.17
C LEU A 107 12.37 6.55 6.63
N ILE A 108 11.63 5.50 6.92
CA ILE A 108 11.15 5.18 8.27
C ILE A 108 11.62 3.77 8.62
N ASP A 109 12.32 3.63 9.75
CA ASP A 109 12.62 2.31 10.31
C ASP A 109 11.34 1.69 10.90
N GLY A 110 11.01 0.48 10.46
CA GLY A 110 9.81 -0.23 10.92
C GLY A 110 9.81 -0.49 12.43
N ARG A 111 10.98 -0.62 13.06
CA ARG A 111 11.10 -0.78 14.52
C ARG A 111 10.69 0.50 15.26
N GLU A 112 11.12 1.66 14.77
CA GLU A 112 10.71 2.95 15.33
C GLU A 112 9.19 3.16 15.21
N LEU A 113 8.61 2.77 14.06
CA LEU A 113 7.18 2.83 13.86
C LEU A 113 6.40 1.92 14.82
N VAL A 114 6.91 0.72 15.08
CA VAL A 114 6.30 -0.22 16.04
C VAL A 114 6.37 0.34 17.47
N GLU A 115 7.49 0.92 17.87
CA GLU A 115 7.61 1.56 19.20
C GLU A 115 6.68 2.78 19.33
N TYR A 116 6.60 3.61 18.29
CA TYR A 116 5.65 4.71 18.24
C TYR A 116 4.20 4.24 18.44
N ALA A 117 3.82 3.13 17.79
CA ALA A 117 2.46 2.58 17.87
C ALA A 117 2.09 1.99 19.23
N LYS A 118 3.06 1.71 20.13
CA LYS A 118 2.79 1.22 21.49
C LYS A 118 2.34 2.32 22.44
N VAL A 119 2.66 3.56 22.14
CA VAL A 119 2.39 4.71 23.02
C VAL A 119 1.32 5.66 22.49
N HIS A 120 0.85 5.42 21.26
CA HIS A 120 -0.20 6.19 20.58
C HIS A 120 -1.31 5.30 20.02
#